data_19e6327650257b0f3340f1835950caa9
#
_entry.id   19e6327650257b0f3340f1835950caa9
#
_cell.length_a   1.000
_cell.length_b   1.000
_cell.length_c   1.000
_cell.angle_alpha   90.00
_cell.angle_beta   90.00
_cell.angle_gamma   90.00
#
_symmetry.space_group_name_H-M   'P 1'
#
loop_
_entity.id
_entity.type
_entity.pdbx_description
1 polymer ?
#
loop_
_entity_poly.entity_id
_entity_poly.type
_entity_poly.pdbx_seq_one_letter_code
_entity_poly.pdbx_strand_id
1 'polypeptide(L)'
;PDNCWCIFDEAARLGGKPYYVWSDGMVDEIEAGWVVKADTIEELAEICGIDPDGLVAQVEQYNQFCADGYDPVCGRLAEYLTPIGDGPYYGFPMRPTNTNTQGGARRNTACEVVTPRGVAIPHLFSAGEFGSFYCDIYNGGGNIGECFFTGKMAGTSAAADKDDAFRCGAGAGPDFVAHRPVFEPEADNE
;
A
#
# COMPACT_ATOMS: atom_id res chain seq x y z
N PRO A 1 -13.68 -0.74 9.07
CA PRO A 1 -14.97 -0.05 8.99
C PRO A 1 -15.44 -0.12 7.53
N ASP A 2 -16.70 -0.55 7.35
CA ASP A 2 -17.26 -0.77 6.01
C ASP A 2 -17.81 0.52 5.39
N ASN A 3 -17.73 1.64 6.12
CA ASN A 3 -18.28 2.94 5.71
C ASN A 3 -17.28 4.06 6.05
N CYS A 4 -16.28 4.22 5.17
CA CYS A 4 -15.32 5.33 5.22
C CYS A 4 -15.55 6.25 4.04
N TRP A 5 -15.54 7.57 4.29
CA TRP A 5 -15.75 8.59 3.27
C TRP A 5 -14.62 9.61 3.29
N CYS A 6 -14.22 10.07 2.14
CA CYS A 6 -13.42 11.27 2.01
C CYS A 6 -14.37 12.46 1.85
N ILE A 7 -14.33 13.40 2.78
CA ILE A 7 -15.18 14.59 2.80
C ILE A 7 -14.34 15.82 2.48
N PHE A 8 -14.82 16.70 1.61
CA PHE A 8 -14.10 17.90 1.18
C PHE A 8 -15.05 18.97 0.69
N ASP A 9 -14.56 20.19 0.57
CA ASP A 9 -15.29 21.37 0.11
C ASP A 9 -15.07 21.69 -1.38
N GLU A 10 -15.70 22.75 -1.84
CA GLU A 10 -15.56 23.24 -3.22
C GLU A 10 -14.13 23.70 -3.54
N ALA A 11 -13.43 24.31 -2.58
CA ALA A 11 -12.07 24.77 -2.79
C ALA A 11 -11.12 23.59 -3.04
N ALA A 12 -11.26 22.52 -2.27
CA ALA A 12 -10.50 21.29 -2.47
C ALA A 12 -10.84 20.61 -3.80
N ARG A 13 -12.13 20.59 -4.21
CA ARG A 13 -12.56 20.06 -5.50
C ARG A 13 -11.91 20.76 -6.67
N LEU A 14 -11.83 22.08 -6.61
CA LEU A 14 -11.21 22.90 -7.67
C LEU A 14 -9.68 22.92 -7.60
N GLY A 15 -9.12 22.65 -6.42
CA GLY A 15 -7.66 22.64 -6.19
C GLY A 15 -6.95 21.40 -6.74
N GLY A 16 -7.67 20.34 -7.02
CA GLY A 16 -7.09 19.11 -7.53
C GLY A 16 -8.09 17.96 -7.60
N LYS A 17 -7.58 16.79 -7.96
CA LYS A 17 -8.34 15.54 -8.02
C LYS A 17 -7.58 14.41 -7.35
N PRO A 18 -8.24 13.51 -6.61
CA PRO A 18 -7.58 12.46 -5.86
C PRO A 18 -6.94 11.41 -6.75
N TYR A 19 -7.48 11.23 -7.97
CA TYR A 19 -6.99 10.26 -8.94
C TYR A 19 -6.75 10.96 -10.29
N TYR A 20 -5.58 10.74 -10.89
CA TYR A 20 -5.20 11.35 -12.16
C TYR A 20 -6.11 11.00 -13.34
N VAL A 21 -6.85 9.88 -13.24
CA VAL A 21 -7.81 9.43 -14.26
C VAL A 21 -9.18 10.09 -14.15
N TRP A 22 -9.46 10.82 -13.06
CA TRP A 22 -10.72 11.51 -12.86
C TRP A 22 -10.77 12.79 -13.68
N SER A 23 -11.99 13.24 -14.00
CA SER A 23 -12.24 14.46 -14.73
C SER A 23 -11.82 15.71 -13.93
N ASP A 24 -11.51 16.80 -14.61
CA ASP A 24 -11.19 18.05 -13.94
C ASP A 24 -12.40 18.58 -13.19
N GLY A 25 -12.21 18.91 -11.92
CA GLY A 25 -13.30 19.28 -11.03
C GLY A 25 -14.29 18.15 -10.74
N MET A 26 -13.93 16.90 -11.04
CA MET A 26 -14.72 15.69 -10.75
C MET A 26 -16.15 15.75 -11.34
N VAL A 27 -16.35 16.41 -12.49
CA VAL A 27 -17.67 16.62 -13.07
C VAL A 27 -18.32 15.30 -13.47
N ASP A 28 -17.57 14.46 -14.19
CA ASP A 28 -18.06 13.16 -14.67
C ASP A 28 -18.36 12.21 -13.50
N GLU A 29 -17.55 12.28 -12.44
CA GLU A 29 -17.70 11.46 -11.24
C GLU A 29 -18.91 11.88 -10.39
N ILE A 30 -19.23 13.19 -10.38
CA ILE A 30 -20.45 13.70 -9.73
C ILE A 30 -21.68 13.28 -10.55
N GLU A 31 -21.65 13.41 -11.86
CA GLU A 31 -22.74 12.99 -12.75
C GLU A 31 -22.97 11.47 -12.67
N ALA A 32 -21.91 10.70 -12.54
CA ALA A 32 -21.98 9.24 -12.38
C ALA A 32 -22.42 8.80 -10.97
N GLY A 33 -22.50 9.72 -10.00
CA GLY A 33 -22.84 9.43 -8.62
C GLY A 33 -21.73 8.76 -7.80
N TRP A 34 -20.49 8.80 -8.29
CA TRP A 34 -19.33 8.31 -7.55
C TRP A 34 -18.87 9.31 -6.49
N VAL A 35 -19.07 10.58 -6.76
CA VAL A 35 -18.89 11.69 -5.84
C VAL A 35 -20.27 12.26 -5.54
N VAL A 36 -20.66 12.27 -4.28
CA VAL A 36 -21.91 12.89 -3.84
C VAL A 36 -21.67 14.35 -3.48
N LYS A 37 -22.71 15.17 -3.60
CA LYS A 37 -22.69 16.61 -3.33
C LYS A 37 -23.86 16.99 -2.44
N ALA A 38 -23.63 17.92 -1.52
CA ALA A 38 -24.66 18.54 -0.68
C ALA A 38 -24.32 20.00 -0.41
N ASP A 39 -25.32 20.78 -0.02
CA ASP A 39 -25.11 22.20 0.29
C ASP A 39 -24.67 22.41 1.75
N THR A 40 -24.96 21.44 2.63
CA THR A 40 -24.53 21.46 4.04
C THR A 40 -23.79 20.17 4.42
N ILE A 41 -23.05 20.22 5.53
CA ILE A 41 -22.33 19.04 6.06
C ILE A 41 -23.32 18.00 6.58
N GLU A 42 -24.40 18.46 7.19
CA GLU A 42 -25.46 17.59 7.72
C GLU A 42 -26.14 16.80 6.58
N GLU A 43 -26.53 17.49 5.50
CA GLU A 43 -27.08 16.82 4.31
C GLU A 43 -26.09 15.81 3.70
N LEU A 44 -24.82 16.18 3.63
CA LEU A 44 -23.79 15.28 3.13
C LEU A 44 -23.67 14.04 4.03
N ALA A 45 -23.71 14.23 5.34
CA ALA A 45 -23.67 13.12 6.31
C ALA A 45 -24.84 12.15 6.11
N GLU A 46 -26.04 12.68 5.92
CA GLU A 46 -27.24 11.86 5.65
C GLU A 46 -27.09 11.04 4.37
N ILE A 47 -26.62 11.67 3.27
CA ILE A 47 -26.37 10.98 1.99
C ILE A 47 -25.32 9.88 2.16
N CYS A 48 -24.27 10.12 2.93
CA CYS A 48 -23.18 9.18 3.16
C CYS A 48 -23.51 8.10 4.20
N GLY A 49 -24.64 8.21 4.90
CA GLY A 49 -25.00 7.32 6.02
C GLY A 49 -24.07 7.48 7.21
N ILE A 50 -23.60 8.70 7.48
CA ILE A 50 -22.76 9.09 8.61
C ILE A 50 -23.64 9.83 9.62
N ASP A 51 -23.31 9.75 10.91
CA ASP A 51 -23.96 10.56 11.94
C ASP A 51 -23.72 12.05 11.70
N PRO A 52 -24.78 12.87 11.44
CA PRO A 52 -24.62 14.28 11.09
C PRO A 52 -23.96 15.09 12.21
N ASP A 53 -24.38 14.92 13.43
CA ASP A 53 -23.82 15.65 14.58
C ASP A 53 -22.34 15.29 14.79
N GLY A 54 -22.02 14.02 14.61
CA GLY A 54 -20.65 13.52 14.67
C GLY A 54 -19.75 14.09 13.56
N LEU A 55 -20.26 14.18 12.34
CA LEU A 55 -19.49 14.75 11.23
C LEU A 55 -19.26 16.26 11.40
N VAL A 56 -20.28 17.01 11.80
CA VAL A 56 -20.14 18.45 12.09
C VAL A 56 -19.08 18.68 13.16
N ALA A 57 -19.17 17.98 14.30
CA ALA A 57 -18.22 18.09 15.37
C ALA A 57 -16.77 17.73 14.93
N GLN A 58 -16.63 16.72 14.05
CA GLN A 58 -15.32 16.33 13.53
C GLN A 58 -14.73 17.39 12.59
N VAL A 59 -15.54 18.02 11.75
CA VAL A 59 -15.09 19.10 10.87
C VAL A 59 -14.69 20.34 11.69
N GLU A 60 -15.47 20.71 12.69
CA GLU A 60 -15.13 21.81 13.59
C GLU A 60 -13.79 21.55 14.33
N GLN A 61 -13.63 20.36 14.86
CA GLN A 61 -12.39 19.96 15.51
C GLN A 61 -11.19 20.02 14.57
N TYR A 62 -11.34 19.50 13.34
CA TYR A 62 -10.28 19.54 12.34
C TYR A 62 -9.94 20.97 11.93
N ASN A 63 -10.93 21.84 11.76
CA ASN A 63 -10.71 23.25 11.45
C ASN A 63 -10.00 23.98 12.59
N GLN A 64 -10.27 23.59 13.86
CA GLN A 64 -9.48 24.11 14.99
C GLN A 64 -8.03 23.65 14.93
N PHE A 65 -7.75 22.40 14.56
CA PHE A 65 -6.35 21.94 14.37
C PHE A 65 -5.65 22.69 13.24
N CYS A 66 -6.38 23.03 12.17
CA CYS A 66 -5.83 23.87 11.11
C CYS A 66 -5.47 25.28 11.62
N ALA A 67 -6.35 25.89 12.44
CA ALA A 67 -6.09 27.21 13.04
C ALA A 67 -4.90 27.19 14.02
N ASP A 68 -4.76 26.12 14.78
CA ASP A 68 -3.66 25.92 15.74
C ASP A 68 -2.35 25.51 15.06
N GLY A 69 -2.40 25.10 13.79
CA GLY A 69 -1.24 24.59 13.03
C GLY A 69 -0.68 23.27 13.56
N TYR A 70 -1.48 22.51 14.29
CA TYR A 70 -1.08 21.24 14.91
C TYR A 70 -2.24 20.26 14.99
N ASP A 71 -2.02 19.04 14.54
CA ASP A 71 -2.96 17.92 14.63
C ASP A 71 -2.50 16.91 15.69
N PRO A 72 -3.12 16.91 16.88
CA PRO A 72 -2.76 16.01 17.97
C PRO A 72 -3.26 14.58 17.77
N VAL A 73 -4.19 14.35 16.84
CA VAL A 73 -4.85 13.04 16.64
C VAL A 73 -4.09 12.20 15.63
N CYS A 74 -3.79 12.76 14.45
CA CYS A 74 -3.15 12.05 13.34
C CYS A 74 -1.71 12.49 13.11
N GLY A 75 -1.25 13.58 13.75
CA GLY A 75 0.10 14.11 13.58
C GLY A 75 0.34 14.66 12.17
N ARG A 76 -0.71 15.16 11.49
CA ARG A 76 -0.59 15.75 10.17
C ARG A 76 0.32 16.98 10.23
N LEU A 77 1.27 17.08 9.30
CA LEU A 77 2.19 18.22 9.24
C LEU A 77 1.43 19.52 8.94
N ALA A 78 1.83 20.61 9.55
CA ALA A 78 1.18 21.92 9.45
C ALA A 78 1.01 22.40 8.00
N GLU A 79 1.96 22.09 7.12
CA GLU A 79 1.90 22.44 5.69
C GLU A 79 0.77 21.74 4.91
N TYR A 80 0.17 20.68 5.49
CA TYR A 80 -0.95 19.93 4.91
C TYR A 80 -2.27 20.15 5.66
N LEU A 81 -2.27 21.04 6.66
CA LEU A 81 -3.48 21.41 7.38
C LEU A 81 -4.22 22.50 6.59
N THR A 82 -5.23 22.08 5.84
CA THR A 82 -6.11 22.98 5.09
C THR A 82 -7.52 22.83 5.64
N PRO A 83 -8.14 23.91 6.15
CA PRO A 83 -9.49 23.82 6.72
C PRO A 83 -10.51 23.48 5.65
N ILE A 84 -11.57 22.81 6.06
CA ILE A 84 -12.77 22.62 5.26
C ILE A 84 -13.57 23.93 5.38
N GLY A 85 -13.72 24.62 4.25
CA GLY A 85 -14.37 25.92 4.16
C GLY A 85 -15.88 25.84 3.98
N ASP A 86 -16.42 26.84 3.28
CA ASP A 86 -17.85 26.90 2.97
C ASP A 86 -18.23 25.91 1.86
N GLY A 87 -19.51 25.45 1.90
CA GLY A 87 -20.04 24.54 0.88
C GLY A 87 -20.12 25.15 -0.54
N PRO A 88 -20.51 24.36 -1.52
CA PRO A 88 -21.00 22.98 -1.36
C PRO A 88 -19.91 21.98 -0.95
N TYR A 89 -20.37 20.92 -0.32
CA TYR A 89 -19.52 19.83 0.20
C TYR A 89 -19.67 18.59 -0.66
N TYR A 90 -18.62 17.79 -0.66
CA TYR A 90 -18.52 16.60 -1.49
C TYR A 90 -18.02 15.42 -0.67
N GLY A 91 -18.42 14.22 -1.09
CA GLY A 91 -17.94 12.98 -0.51
C GLY A 91 -17.80 11.87 -1.52
N PHE A 92 -16.79 11.01 -1.34
CA PHE A 92 -16.71 9.75 -2.06
C PHE A 92 -16.31 8.62 -1.12
N PRO A 93 -16.83 7.39 -1.37
CA PRO A 93 -16.55 6.28 -0.50
C PRO A 93 -15.08 5.84 -0.62
N MET A 94 -14.43 5.69 0.53
CA MET A 94 -13.07 5.15 0.64
C MET A 94 -13.14 3.69 1.05
N ARG A 95 -12.40 2.84 0.34
CA ARG A 95 -12.25 1.43 0.72
C ARG A 95 -10.79 1.15 1.02
N PRO A 96 -10.49 0.45 2.11
CA PRO A 96 -9.15 -0.06 2.34
C PRO A 96 -8.73 -0.93 1.16
N THR A 97 -7.63 -0.58 0.54
CA THR A 97 -7.04 -1.35 -0.55
C THR A 97 -5.60 -1.67 -0.21
N ASN A 98 -5.13 -2.80 -0.71
CA ASN A 98 -3.73 -3.15 -0.62
C ASN A 98 -3.05 -2.72 -1.91
N THR A 99 -2.29 -1.64 -1.87
CA THR A 99 -1.58 -1.10 -3.04
C THR A 99 -0.42 -2.00 -3.42
N ASN A 100 0.27 -2.53 -2.42
CA ASN A 100 1.40 -3.43 -2.56
C ASN A 100 1.68 -4.14 -1.24
N THR A 101 2.52 -5.17 -1.28
CA THR A 101 3.01 -5.88 -0.10
C THR A 101 4.53 -5.74 -0.05
N GLN A 102 5.02 -5.07 0.98
CA GLN A 102 6.45 -4.96 1.20
C GLN A 102 6.90 -5.99 2.24
N GLY A 103 8.00 -6.66 1.96
CA GLY A 103 8.49 -7.76 2.79
C GLY A 103 8.45 -9.09 2.06
N GLY A 104 8.48 -10.20 2.79
CA GLY A 104 8.51 -11.55 2.24
C GLY A 104 9.86 -12.21 2.44
N ALA A 105 10.34 -12.99 1.48
CA ALA A 105 11.57 -13.73 1.60
C ALA A 105 12.80 -12.82 1.69
N ARG A 106 13.55 -12.97 2.77
CA ARG A 106 14.84 -12.27 2.92
C ARG A 106 15.81 -12.77 1.85
N ARG A 107 16.54 -11.85 1.22
CA ARG A 107 17.52 -12.16 0.17
C ARG A 107 18.87 -11.48 0.44
N ASN A 108 19.92 -12.05 -0.14
CA ASN A 108 21.25 -11.45 -0.13
C ASN A 108 21.47 -10.51 -1.34
N THR A 109 22.68 -9.96 -1.50
CA THR A 109 23.03 -9.06 -2.60
C THR A 109 23.05 -9.71 -3.97
N ALA A 110 23.10 -11.03 -4.06
CA ALA A 110 22.95 -11.78 -5.31
C ALA A 110 21.48 -12.13 -5.62
N CYS A 111 20.55 -11.64 -4.80
CA CYS A 111 19.11 -11.94 -4.86
C CYS A 111 18.75 -13.40 -4.57
N GLU A 112 19.66 -14.17 -3.96
CA GLU A 112 19.33 -15.50 -3.44
C GLU A 112 18.50 -15.36 -2.18
N VAL A 113 17.43 -16.16 -2.08
CA VAL A 113 16.64 -16.26 -0.86
C VAL A 113 17.49 -16.92 0.24
N VAL A 114 17.46 -16.32 1.43
CA VAL A 114 18.24 -16.83 2.56
C VAL A 114 17.35 -17.36 3.68
N THR A 115 17.84 -18.37 4.36
CA THR A 115 17.23 -18.88 5.60
C THR A 115 17.27 -17.81 6.70
N PRO A 116 16.54 -17.94 7.82
CA PRO A 116 16.64 -17.06 8.97
C PRO A 116 18.07 -16.90 9.51
N ARG A 117 18.93 -17.90 9.31
CA ARG A 117 20.35 -17.87 9.68
C ARG A 117 21.26 -17.18 8.65
N GLY A 118 20.70 -16.67 7.55
CA GLY A 118 21.45 -15.97 6.50
C GLY A 118 22.13 -16.87 5.48
N VAL A 119 21.84 -18.17 5.48
CA VAL A 119 22.39 -19.12 4.51
C VAL A 119 21.53 -19.10 3.24
N ALA A 120 22.17 -18.95 2.07
CA ALA A 120 21.47 -18.99 0.79
C ALA A 120 20.80 -20.35 0.57
N ILE A 121 19.57 -20.32 0.07
CA ILE A 121 18.86 -21.53 -0.37
C ILE A 121 19.24 -21.75 -1.84
N PRO A 122 19.88 -22.87 -2.17
CA PRO A 122 20.33 -23.11 -3.53
C PRO A 122 19.20 -23.01 -4.56
N HIS A 123 19.49 -22.39 -5.70
CA HIS A 123 18.58 -22.26 -6.86
C HIS A 123 17.29 -21.49 -6.58
N LEU A 124 17.20 -20.77 -5.46
CA LEU A 124 16.02 -19.98 -5.10
C LEU A 124 16.38 -18.49 -5.08
N PHE A 125 15.76 -17.75 -6.01
CA PHE A 125 15.98 -16.31 -6.14
C PHE A 125 14.65 -15.56 -5.96
N SER A 126 14.75 -14.32 -5.48
CA SER A 126 13.59 -13.43 -5.41
C SER A 126 13.94 -12.02 -5.86
N ALA A 127 12.95 -11.32 -6.43
CA ALA A 127 13.10 -9.96 -6.92
C ALA A 127 11.85 -9.13 -6.63
N GLY A 128 11.97 -7.81 -6.71
CA GLY A 128 10.87 -6.88 -6.49
C GLY A 128 10.41 -6.82 -5.04
N GLU A 129 9.13 -6.60 -4.86
CA GLU A 129 8.52 -6.40 -3.54
C GLU A 129 8.62 -7.62 -2.64
N PHE A 130 8.66 -8.82 -3.20
CA PHE A 130 8.87 -10.04 -2.42
C PHE A 130 10.31 -10.13 -1.91
N GLY A 131 10.52 -9.68 -0.70
CA GLY A 131 11.82 -9.50 -0.07
C GLY A 131 12.36 -8.08 -0.22
N SER A 132 11.47 -7.09 -0.38
CA SER A 132 11.81 -5.69 -0.52
C SER A 132 12.73 -5.19 0.59
N PHE A 133 13.70 -4.36 0.21
CA PHE A 133 14.57 -3.67 1.16
C PHE A 133 13.98 -2.36 1.68
N TYR A 134 12.85 -1.90 1.14
CA TYR A 134 12.11 -0.76 1.69
C TYR A 134 11.37 -1.12 2.99
N CYS A 135 11.21 -2.40 3.27
CA CYS A 135 10.58 -2.92 4.49
C CYS A 135 9.16 -2.37 4.69
N ASP A 136 8.96 -1.65 5.77
CA ASP A 136 7.68 -1.13 6.27
C ASP A 136 7.39 0.31 5.79
N ILE A 137 8.24 0.89 4.96
CA ILE A 137 8.03 2.23 4.41
C ILE A 137 7.79 2.15 2.90
N TYR A 138 6.56 2.50 2.48
CA TYR A 138 6.28 2.67 1.07
C TYR A 138 6.89 3.96 0.55
N ASN A 139 7.86 3.80 -0.34
CA ASN A 139 8.47 4.91 -1.05
C ASN A 139 7.85 5.01 -2.44
N GLY A 140 7.00 5.99 -2.66
CA GLY A 140 6.30 6.19 -3.94
C GLY A 140 7.24 6.11 -5.14
N GLY A 141 7.03 5.12 -6.01
CA GLY A 141 7.86 4.83 -7.19
C GLY A 141 9.10 3.98 -6.93
N GLY A 142 9.52 3.79 -5.69
CA GLY A 142 10.71 2.98 -5.36
C GLY A 142 10.59 1.52 -5.78
N ASN A 143 9.40 0.94 -5.66
CA ASN A 143 9.14 -0.46 -6.01
C ASN A 143 9.42 -0.79 -7.47
N ILE A 144 9.10 0.12 -8.40
CA ILE A 144 9.39 -0.07 -9.82
C ILE A 144 10.91 -0.17 -10.04
N GLY A 145 11.67 0.75 -9.44
CA GLY A 145 13.14 0.72 -9.49
C GLY A 145 13.70 -0.57 -8.90
N GLU A 146 13.16 -1.01 -7.75
CA GLU A 146 13.53 -2.27 -7.11
C GLU A 146 13.25 -3.47 -8.01
N CYS A 147 12.09 -3.53 -8.65
CA CYS A 147 11.73 -4.60 -9.57
C CYS A 147 12.72 -4.72 -10.73
N PHE A 148 13.09 -3.60 -11.37
CA PHE A 148 14.06 -3.60 -12.48
C PHE A 148 15.45 -3.99 -12.02
N PHE A 149 15.92 -3.40 -10.95
CA PHE A 149 17.27 -3.64 -10.46
C PHE A 149 17.45 -5.08 -9.95
N THR A 150 16.58 -5.50 -9.04
CA THR A 150 16.68 -6.84 -8.45
C THR A 150 16.28 -7.94 -9.41
N GLY A 151 15.35 -7.66 -10.35
CA GLY A 151 15.01 -8.59 -11.43
C GLY A 151 16.18 -8.87 -12.33
N LYS A 152 16.94 -7.82 -12.72
CA LYS A 152 18.20 -7.98 -13.47
C LYS A 152 19.22 -8.78 -12.68
N MET A 153 19.42 -8.47 -11.41
CA MET A 153 20.38 -9.17 -10.55
C MET A 153 19.99 -10.63 -10.34
N ALA A 154 18.74 -10.90 -9.96
CA ALA A 154 18.25 -12.27 -9.77
C ALA A 154 18.37 -13.10 -11.05
N GLY A 155 18.00 -12.51 -12.21
CA GLY A 155 18.13 -13.17 -13.50
C GLY A 155 19.59 -13.46 -13.88
N THR A 156 20.52 -12.54 -13.59
CA THR A 156 21.95 -12.76 -13.82
C THR A 156 22.51 -13.86 -12.91
N SER A 157 22.15 -13.85 -11.61
CA SER A 157 22.57 -14.86 -10.65
C SER A 157 22.01 -16.23 -10.99
N ALA A 158 20.72 -16.31 -11.34
CA ALA A 158 20.07 -17.55 -11.74
C ALA A 158 20.66 -18.13 -13.05
N ALA A 159 21.03 -17.27 -14.01
CA ALA A 159 21.68 -17.71 -15.24
C ALA A 159 23.11 -18.22 -15.01
N ALA A 160 23.79 -17.72 -13.99
CA ALA A 160 25.13 -18.16 -13.60
C ALA A 160 25.10 -19.43 -12.72
N ASP A 161 23.97 -19.68 -12.06
CA ASP A 161 23.75 -20.85 -11.20
C ASP A 161 23.48 -22.10 -12.04
N LYS A 162 24.57 -22.66 -12.56
CA LYS A 162 24.55 -23.83 -13.47
C LYS A 162 24.98 -25.08 -12.73
N ASP A 163 24.19 -25.50 -11.76
CA ASP A 163 24.36 -26.87 -11.26
C ASP A 163 23.68 -27.82 -12.27
N ASP A 164 24.47 -28.70 -12.91
CA ASP A 164 24.00 -29.66 -13.90
C ASP A 164 22.95 -30.64 -13.37
N ALA A 165 22.80 -30.73 -12.04
CA ALA A 165 21.79 -31.57 -11.39
C ALA A 165 20.36 -31.02 -11.49
N PHE A 166 20.19 -29.71 -11.83
CA PHE A 166 18.86 -29.07 -11.91
C PHE A 166 18.47 -28.70 -13.34
N ARG A 167 18.49 -29.63 -14.26
CA ARG A 167 17.89 -29.45 -15.57
C ARG A 167 16.37 -29.60 -15.46
N CYS A 168 15.65 -28.49 -15.44
CA CYS A 168 14.22 -28.50 -15.74
C CYS A 168 14.00 -29.12 -17.11
N GLY A 169 13.46 -30.31 -17.16
CA GLY A 169 12.83 -30.87 -18.36
C GLY A 169 13.43 -32.14 -18.90
N ALA A 170 13.38 -33.17 -18.21
CA ALA A 170 13.14 -34.54 -18.69
C ALA A 170 12.99 -35.46 -17.46
N GLY A 171 11.77 -35.63 -17.03
CA GLY A 171 11.44 -36.61 -16.01
C GLY A 171 11.61 -36.08 -14.59
N ALA A 172 10.60 -35.35 -14.09
CA ALA A 172 10.33 -35.29 -12.67
C ALA A 172 10.02 -36.72 -12.22
N GLY A 173 11.08 -37.52 -12.01
CA GLY A 173 11.01 -38.82 -11.37
C GLY A 173 10.71 -38.67 -9.89
N PRO A 174 10.34 -39.75 -9.22
CA PRO A 174 10.00 -39.77 -7.79
C PRO A 174 11.11 -39.29 -6.87
N ASP A 175 12.30 -39.01 -7.37
CA ASP A 175 13.47 -38.57 -6.59
C ASP A 175 13.43 -37.10 -6.14
N PHE A 176 12.50 -36.31 -6.65
CA PHE A 176 12.30 -34.93 -6.18
C PHE A 176 11.83 -34.83 -4.70
N VAL A 177 11.37 -35.93 -4.14
CA VAL A 177 10.92 -36.00 -2.74
C VAL A 177 12.08 -36.24 -1.77
N ALA A 178 13.24 -36.69 -2.25
CA ALA A 178 14.35 -37.15 -1.40
C ALA A 178 15.22 -36.03 -0.81
N HIS A 179 15.08 -34.77 -1.27
CA HIS A 179 15.87 -33.65 -0.80
C HIS A 179 15.07 -32.58 -0.01
N ARG A 180 13.95 -32.96 0.62
CA ARG A 180 13.41 -32.11 1.68
C ARG A 180 14.40 -32.15 2.85
N PRO A 181 14.98 -31.01 3.25
CA PRO A 181 15.67 -31.00 4.53
C PRO A 181 14.63 -31.38 5.59
N VAL A 182 14.85 -32.52 6.23
CA VAL A 182 14.10 -32.90 7.42
C VAL A 182 14.50 -31.88 8.47
N PHE A 183 13.58 -31.01 8.84
CA PHE A 183 13.72 -30.18 10.04
C PHE A 183 13.67 -31.16 11.23
N GLU A 184 14.81 -31.59 11.69
CA GLU A 184 14.90 -32.17 13.02
C GLU A 184 14.78 -31.02 14.02
N PRO A 185 13.76 -31.01 14.88
CA PRO A 185 13.70 -30.02 15.95
C PRO A 185 14.94 -30.28 16.85
N GLU A 186 15.73 -29.21 17.05
CA GLU A 186 16.80 -29.28 18.06
C GLU A 186 16.15 -29.68 19.39
N ALA A 187 16.68 -30.73 20.01
CA ALA A 187 16.27 -31.13 21.34
C ALA A 187 16.49 -29.95 22.31
N ASP A 188 15.45 -29.59 23.02
CA ASP A 188 15.51 -28.63 24.10
C ASP A 188 16.61 -29.04 25.06
N ASN A 189 17.72 -28.29 25.08
CA ASN A 189 18.67 -28.40 26.17
C ASN A 189 18.10 -27.65 27.37
N GLU A 190 17.67 -28.39 28.37
CA GLU A 190 17.36 -27.94 29.72
C GLU A 190 18.53 -27.17 30.36
#